data_3f70ce6465023095338c83f8d50b6e44
#
_entry.id   3f70ce6465023095338c83f8d50b6e44
#
_cell.length_a   1.000
_cell.length_b   1.000
_cell.length_c   1.000
_cell.angle_alpha   90.00
_cell.angle_beta   90.00
_cell.angle_gamma   90.00
#
_symmetry.space_group_name_H-M   'P 1'
#
loop_
_entity.id
_entity.type
_entity.pdbx_description
1 polymer ?
#
loop_
_entity_poly.entity_id
_entity_poly.type
_entity_poly.pdbx_seq_one_letter_code
_entity_poly.pdbx_strand_id
1 'polypeptide(L)'
;MNEKAKLPMLEPSDSEESRVFVKKAFEMSEKFNTPVLLKMVTRVAHSQSIVDTEERVEPDRVPYVKDTAKVMMTLNSRNAHIRVEERTKALIEYAESTELNRVEMGEDTSVGIITDSTSYQYAREVLGDKVSIFYQCLSSLLNPYMSIS
;
A
#
# COMPACT_ATOMS: atom_id res chain seq x y z
N MET A 1 -7.29 11.83 -4.19
CA MET A 1 -6.17 12.38 -5.02
C MET A 1 -5.37 11.26 -5.68
N ASN A 2 -5.27 10.12 -5.04
CA ASN A 2 -4.53 8.94 -5.50
C ASN A 2 -5.12 8.28 -6.77
N GLU A 3 -6.44 8.16 -6.87
CA GLU A 3 -7.13 7.55 -8.03
C GLU A 3 -6.80 8.23 -9.36
N LYS A 4 -6.68 9.56 -9.36
CA LYS A 4 -6.34 10.31 -10.58
C LYS A 4 -4.88 10.12 -11.00
N ALA A 5 -3.98 9.91 -10.03
CA ALA A 5 -2.56 9.71 -10.29
C ALA A 5 -2.21 8.24 -10.62
N LYS A 6 -3.12 7.30 -10.36
CA LYS A 6 -2.91 5.85 -10.54
C LYS A 6 -1.63 5.35 -9.86
N LEU A 7 -1.39 5.83 -8.65
CA LEU A 7 -0.26 5.44 -7.82
C LEU A 7 -0.72 4.57 -6.65
N PRO A 8 0.03 3.53 -6.29
CA PRO A 8 -0.23 2.79 -5.06
C PRO A 8 0.06 3.65 -3.84
N MET A 9 -0.75 3.49 -2.80
CA MET A 9 -0.61 4.22 -1.55
C MET A 9 -0.66 3.25 -0.37
N LEU A 10 0.29 3.38 0.53
CA LEU A 10 0.37 2.62 1.78
C LEU A 10 0.00 3.52 2.95
N GLU A 11 -0.87 3.03 3.82
CA GLU A 11 -1.38 3.76 4.99
C GLU A 11 -1.11 2.95 6.27
N PRO A 12 0.04 3.16 6.93
CA PRO A 12 0.38 2.43 8.14
C PRO A 12 -0.51 2.83 9.32
N SER A 13 -0.78 1.88 10.21
CA SER A 13 -1.56 2.10 11.44
C SER A 13 -0.71 2.52 12.64
N ASP A 14 0.59 2.20 12.62
CA ASP A 14 1.53 2.50 13.69
C ASP A 14 2.96 2.72 13.20
N SER A 15 3.91 2.89 14.15
CA SER A 15 5.31 3.19 13.83
C SER A 15 6.04 1.97 13.25
N GLU A 16 5.71 0.75 13.68
CA GLU A 16 6.35 -0.46 13.15
C GLU A 16 5.89 -0.72 11.71
N GLU A 17 4.60 -0.62 11.42
CA GLU A 17 4.11 -0.69 10.05
C GLU A 17 4.72 0.40 9.17
N SER A 18 4.91 1.62 9.71
CA SER A 18 5.58 2.70 8.98
C SER A 18 6.98 2.30 8.53
N ARG A 19 7.75 1.66 9.41
CA ARG A 19 9.10 1.16 9.12
C ARG A 19 9.07 0.05 8.05
N VAL A 20 8.21 -0.93 8.22
CA VAL A 20 8.07 -2.06 7.29
C VAL A 20 7.57 -1.59 5.93
N PHE A 21 6.59 -0.69 5.90
CA PHE A 21 5.98 -0.21 4.66
C PHE A 21 6.92 0.64 3.82
N VAL A 22 7.90 1.34 4.43
CA VAL A 22 8.95 2.01 3.65
C VAL A 22 9.75 1.00 2.83
N LYS A 23 10.15 -0.13 3.41
CA LYS A 23 10.85 -1.21 2.68
C LYS A 23 9.98 -1.75 1.55
N LYS A 24 8.71 -2.07 1.86
CA LYS A 24 7.73 -2.55 0.88
C LYS A 24 7.45 -1.54 -0.23
N ALA A 25 7.42 -0.26 0.09
CA ALA A 25 7.25 0.80 -0.89
C ALA A 25 8.39 0.81 -1.92
N PHE A 26 9.64 0.62 -1.48
CA PHE A 26 10.79 0.50 -2.40
C PHE A 26 10.68 -0.76 -3.27
N GLU A 27 10.38 -1.92 -2.69
CA GLU A 27 10.19 -3.17 -3.43
C GLU A 27 9.09 -3.01 -4.50
N MET A 28 7.96 -2.42 -4.14
CA MET A 28 6.85 -2.14 -5.07
C MET A 28 7.25 -1.14 -6.16
N SER A 29 7.96 -0.08 -5.78
CA SER A 29 8.42 0.95 -6.69
C SER A 29 9.31 0.37 -7.80
N GLU A 30 10.25 -0.50 -7.43
CA GLU A 30 11.11 -1.20 -8.38
C GLU A 30 10.32 -2.21 -9.23
N LYS A 31 9.47 -3.02 -8.59
CA LYS A 31 8.68 -4.05 -9.28
C LYS A 31 7.73 -3.46 -10.34
N PHE A 32 7.04 -2.39 -10.00
CA PHE A 32 6.02 -1.78 -10.87
C PHE A 32 6.49 -0.53 -11.61
N ASN A 33 7.76 -0.15 -11.43
CA ASN A 33 8.36 1.04 -12.06
C ASN A 33 7.47 2.29 -11.88
N THR A 34 7.10 2.57 -10.62
CA THR A 34 6.20 3.66 -10.25
C THR A 34 6.53 4.16 -8.84
N PRO A 35 6.41 5.46 -8.54
CA PRO A 35 6.49 5.91 -7.17
C PRO A 35 5.34 5.33 -6.33
N VAL A 36 5.61 5.10 -5.05
CA VAL A 36 4.64 4.64 -4.06
C VAL A 36 4.43 5.76 -3.06
N LEU A 37 3.19 6.08 -2.75
CA LEU A 37 2.85 7.06 -1.72
C LEU A 37 2.79 6.37 -0.37
N LEU A 38 3.49 6.91 0.62
CA LEU A 38 3.31 6.55 2.02
C LEU A 38 2.51 7.66 2.70
N LYS A 39 1.24 7.41 2.99
CA LYS A 39 0.36 8.37 3.62
C LYS A 39 0.35 8.12 5.12
N MET A 40 0.94 9.04 5.87
CA MET A 40 0.95 8.98 7.33
C MET A 40 -0.05 9.98 7.89
N VAL A 41 -0.90 9.50 8.80
CA VAL A 41 -1.77 10.40 9.57
C VAL A 41 -0.98 11.06 10.70
N THR A 42 -1.41 12.24 11.11
CA THR A 42 -0.73 13.03 12.16
C THR A 42 -0.50 12.22 13.45
N ARG A 43 -1.43 11.36 13.83
CA ARG A 43 -1.32 10.54 15.03
C ARG A 43 -0.14 9.56 14.95
N VAL A 44 0.02 8.87 13.83
CA VAL A 44 1.17 7.97 13.62
C VAL A 44 2.48 8.76 13.61
N ALA A 45 2.50 9.91 12.93
CA ALA A 45 3.70 10.76 12.84
C ALA A 45 4.14 11.34 14.19
N HIS A 46 3.23 11.54 15.13
CA HIS A 46 3.51 12.08 16.48
C HIS A 46 3.49 11.00 17.59
N SER A 47 3.14 9.77 17.27
CA SER A 47 3.18 8.66 18.23
C SER A 47 4.62 8.19 18.46
N GLN A 48 4.81 7.55 19.58
CA GLN A 48 6.02 6.82 19.91
C GLN A 48 5.64 5.40 20.28
N SER A 49 6.24 4.42 19.62
CA SER A 49 6.06 3.01 19.92
C SER A 49 7.40 2.28 19.81
N ILE A 50 7.44 1.08 20.37
CA ILE A 50 8.60 0.20 20.24
C ILE A 50 8.61 -0.31 18.80
N VAL A 51 9.75 -0.22 18.15
CA VAL A 51 9.98 -0.75 16.80
C VAL A 51 11.15 -1.72 16.84
N ASP A 52 11.05 -2.80 16.06
CA ASP A 52 12.15 -3.73 15.92
C ASP A 52 13.21 -3.16 14.97
N THR A 53 14.47 -3.17 15.43
CA THR A 53 15.60 -2.74 14.61
C THR A 53 16.27 -3.95 13.99
N GLU A 54 16.58 -3.83 12.71
CA GLU A 54 17.30 -4.85 11.94
C GLU A 54 18.67 -4.31 11.52
N GLU A 55 19.61 -5.22 11.29
CA GLU A 55 20.89 -4.83 10.72
C GLU A 55 20.69 -4.28 9.28
N ARG A 56 21.51 -3.29 8.95
CA ARG A 56 21.47 -2.70 7.62
C ARG A 56 21.98 -3.70 6.58
N VAL A 57 21.14 -3.97 5.59
CA VAL A 57 21.53 -4.69 4.39
C VAL A 57 21.94 -3.69 3.31
N GLU A 58 23.18 -3.76 2.83
CA GLU A 58 23.63 -2.94 1.69
C GLU A 58 23.06 -3.55 0.40
N PRO A 59 22.22 -2.80 -0.33
CA PRO A 59 21.71 -3.27 -1.61
C PRO A 59 22.79 -3.20 -2.70
N ASP A 60 22.72 -4.08 -3.67
CA ASP A 60 23.56 -4.00 -4.87
C ASP A 60 23.29 -2.70 -5.61
N ARG A 61 24.34 -1.94 -5.86
CA ARG A 61 24.23 -0.67 -6.60
C ARG A 61 24.09 -0.93 -8.09
N VAL A 62 22.92 -0.69 -8.60
CA VAL A 62 22.67 -0.70 -10.04
C VAL A 62 23.04 0.68 -10.61
N PRO A 63 23.94 0.77 -11.60
CA PRO A 63 24.29 2.05 -12.20
C PRO A 63 23.09 2.65 -12.92
N TYR A 64 22.94 3.97 -12.80
CA TYR A 64 21.87 4.67 -13.50
C TYR A 64 22.07 4.60 -15.02
N VAL A 65 21.06 4.08 -15.73
CA VAL A 65 20.99 4.09 -17.19
C VAL A 65 19.85 5.01 -17.61
N LYS A 66 20.16 6.02 -18.43
CA LYS A 66 19.14 6.94 -18.94
C LYS A 66 18.19 6.22 -19.88
N ASP A 67 16.92 6.13 -19.48
CA ASP A 67 15.85 5.61 -20.34
C ASP A 67 15.18 6.75 -21.09
N THR A 68 15.39 6.81 -22.39
CA THR A 68 14.83 7.85 -23.28
C THR A 68 13.30 7.75 -23.38
N ALA A 69 12.71 6.57 -23.12
CA ALA A 69 11.26 6.38 -23.12
C ALA A 69 10.59 7.06 -21.91
N LYS A 70 11.35 7.39 -20.87
CA LYS A 70 10.88 8.15 -19.70
C LYS A 70 10.90 9.66 -19.90
N VAL A 71 11.45 10.14 -21.00
CA VAL A 71 11.41 11.57 -21.35
C VAL A 71 10.03 11.91 -21.89
N MET A 72 9.31 12.82 -21.19
CA MET A 72 7.92 13.18 -21.52
C MET A 72 7.86 14.09 -22.77
N MET A 73 8.01 13.49 -23.93
CA MET A 73 7.68 14.08 -25.23
C MET A 73 6.33 13.55 -25.71
N THR A 74 5.66 14.29 -26.60
CA THR A 74 4.31 13.94 -27.10
C THR A 74 4.21 12.50 -27.61
N LEU A 75 5.22 12.02 -28.33
CA LEU A 75 5.26 10.64 -28.83
C LEU A 75 5.40 9.61 -27.70
N ASN A 76 6.19 9.92 -26.67
CA ASN A 76 6.41 9.03 -25.55
C ASN A 76 5.22 9.00 -24.59
N SER A 77 4.46 10.10 -24.46
CA SER A 77 3.34 10.20 -23.53
C SER A 77 2.22 9.22 -23.86
N ARG A 78 1.94 8.98 -25.16
CA ARG A 78 0.93 8.00 -25.59
C ARG A 78 1.31 6.59 -25.15
N ASN A 79 2.54 6.18 -25.39
CA ASN A 79 3.02 4.86 -24.99
C ASN A 79 3.14 4.75 -23.45
N ALA A 80 3.49 5.85 -22.77
CA ALA A 80 3.51 5.91 -21.31
C ALA A 80 2.11 5.68 -20.72
N HIS A 81 1.05 6.22 -21.35
CA HIS A 81 -0.32 6.01 -20.92
C HIS A 81 -0.73 4.54 -20.99
N ILE A 82 -0.40 3.85 -22.07
CA ILE A 82 -0.67 2.40 -22.20
C ILE A 82 0.01 1.63 -21.05
N ARG A 83 1.31 1.91 -20.78
CA ARG A 83 2.03 1.28 -19.67
C ARG A 83 1.41 1.58 -18.29
N VAL A 84 0.84 2.79 -18.11
CA VAL A 84 0.14 3.15 -16.87
C VAL A 84 -1.13 2.30 -16.70
N GLU A 85 -1.90 2.07 -17.77
CA GLU A 85 -3.11 1.23 -17.70
C GLU A 85 -2.77 -0.24 -17.39
N GLU A 86 -1.75 -0.79 -18.06
CA GLU A 86 -1.27 -2.16 -17.80
C GLU A 86 -0.77 -2.31 -16.36
N ARG A 87 0.04 -1.36 -15.90
CA ARG A 87 0.53 -1.33 -14.52
C ARG A 87 -0.60 -1.24 -13.51
N THR A 88 -1.64 -0.45 -13.81
CA THR A 88 -2.80 -0.32 -12.94
C THR A 88 -3.49 -1.66 -12.72
N LYS A 89 -3.67 -2.46 -13.78
CA LYS A 89 -4.22 -3.81 -13.67
C LYS A 89 -3.35 -4.71 -12.79
N ALA A 90 -2.05 -4.70 -13.04
CA ALA A 90 -1.10 -5.50 -12.25
C ALA A 90 -1.06 -5.06 -10.76
N LEU A 91 -1.25 -3.77 -10.47
CA LEU A 91 -1.35 -3.26 -9.09
C LEU A 91 -2.64 -3.70 -8.41
N ILE A 92 -3.76 -3.77 -9.13
CA ILE A 92 -5.02 -4.31 -8.59
C ILE A 92 -4.84 -5.78 -8.22
N GLU A 93 -4.32 -6.61 -9.12
CA GLU A 93 -4.06 -8.02 -8.86
C GLU A 93 -3.09 -8.21 -7.66
N TYR A 94 -2.07 -7.36 -7.58
CA TYR A 94 -1.16 -7.37 -6.44
C TYR A 94 -1.85 -7.01 -5.12
N ALA A 95 -2.73 -6.01 -5.12
CA ALA A 95 -3.46 -5.59 -3.93
C ALA A 95 -4.44 -6.65 -3.42
N GLU A 96 -4.99 -7.47 -4.32
CA GLU A 96 -5.87 -8.61 -3.96
C GLU A 96 -5.10 -9.80 -3.40
N SER A 97 -3.84 -9.98 -3.80
CA SER A 97 -3.02 -11.14 -3.43
C SER A 97 -2.00 -10.87 -2.31
N THR A 98 -1.83 -9.61 -1.92
CA THR A 98 -0.81 -9.23 -0.94
C THR A 98 -1.28 -9.45 0.50
N GLU A 99 -0.34 -9.86 1.36
CA GLU A 99 -0.55 -9.97 2.82
C GLU A 99 -0.68 -8.60 3.52
N LEU A 100 -0.40 -7.51 2.80
CA LEU A 100 -0.54 -6.16 3.34
C LEU A 100 -2.01 -5.83 3.66
N ASN A 101 -2.93 -6.27 2.79
CA ASN A 101 -4.36 -6.22 3.05
C ASN A 101 -4.77 -7.55 3.68
N ARG A 102 -5.38 -7.51 4.86
CA ARG A 102 -5.69 -8.74 5.60
C ARG A 102 -7.10 -8.74 6.15
N VAL A 103 -7.70 -9.92 6.18
CA VAL A 103 -8.97 -10.17 6.86
C VAL A 103 -8.67 -10.87 8.18
N GLU A 104 -9.14 -10.30 9.27
CA GLU A 104 -9.09 -10.88 10.60
C GLU A 104 -10.50 -11.32 10.96
N MET A 105 -10.74 -12.63 10.98
CA MET A 105 -12.06 -13.18 11.29
C MET A 105 -12.31 -13.11 12.79
N GLY A 106 -13.47 -12.54 13.15
CA GLY A 106 -13.93 -12.47 14.53
C GLY A 106 -14.87 -13.61 14.90
N GLU A 107 -15.27 -13.66 16.19
CA GLU A 107 -16.23 -14.64 16.70
C GLU A 107 -17.63 -14.45 16.09
N ASP A 108 -18.06 -13.19 15.93
CA ASP A 108 -19.32 -12.83 15.26
C ASP A 108 -19.05 -12.44 13.80
N THR A 109 -19.47 -13.30 12.89
CA THR A 109 -19.35 -13.09 11.45
C THR A 109 -20.54 -12.33 10.84
N SER A 110 -21.53 -11.95 11.64
CA SER A 110 -22.68 -11.16 11.17
C SER A 110 -22.34 -9.69 10.91
N VAL A 111 -21.24 -9.21 11.52
CA VAL A 111 -20.76 -7.84 11.39
C VAL A 111 -19.32 -7.84 10.91
N GLY A 112 -19.05 -7.12 9.82
CA GLY A 112 -17.71 -6.89 9.29
C GLY A 112 -17.36 -5.40 9.29
N ILE A 113 -16.12 -5.08 9.62
CA ILE A 113 -15.60 -3.71 9.60
C ILE A 113 -14.51 -3.62 8.53
N ILE A 114 -14.63 -2.64 7.62
CA ILE A 114 -13.57 -2.28 6.68
C ILE A 114 -12.91 -1.01 7.21
N THR A 115 -11.60 -1.06 7.40
CA THR A 115 -10.87 0.05 8.02
C THR A 115 -9.45 0.16 7.49
N ASP A 116 -8.85 1.33 7.70
CA ASP A 116 -7.47 1.65 7.33
C ASP A 116 -6.74 2.38 8.45
N SER A 117 -5.44 2.50 8.33
CA SER A 117 -4.57 3.34 9.15
C SER A 117 -4.90 3.23 10.67
N THR A 118 -4.90 4.35 11.40
CA THR A 118 -5.17 4.38 12.84
C THR A 118 -6.58 3.96 13.23
N SER A 119 -7.55 4.00 12.31
CA SER A 119 -8.91 3.54 12.57
C SER A 119 -8.95 2.04 12.89
N TYR A 120 -8.04 1.27 12.29
CA TYR A 120 -7.85 -0.14 12.62
C TYR A 120 -7.47 -0.34 14.09
N GLN A 121 -6.51 0.43 14.61
CA GLN A 121 -6.08 0.33 16.01
C GLN A 121 -7.24 0.58 16.97
N TYR A 122 -8.08 1.59 16.67
CA TYR A 122 -9.28 1.87 17.49
C TYR A 122 -10.32 0.75 17.42
N ALA A 123 -10.55 0.20 16.22
CA ALA A 123 -11.48 -0.91 16.07
C ALA A 123 -11.00 -2.14 16.88
N ARG A 124 -9.72 -2.47 16.80
CA ARG A 124 -9.10 -3.56 17.58
C ARG A 124 -9.15 -3.32 19.07
N GLU A 125 -8.86 -2.12 19.55
CA GLU A 125 -8.88 -1.76 20.97
C GLU A 125 -10.30 -1.93 21.57
N VAL A 126 -11.33 -1.49 20.86
CA VAL A 126 -12.71 -1.48 21.39
C VAL A 126 -13.38 -2.83 21.21
N LEU A 127 -13.22 -3.49 20.08
CA LEU A 127 -13.99 -4.66 19.69
C LEU A 127 -13.23 -5.98 19.85
N GLY A 128 -11.89 -5.93 19.86
CA GLY A 128 -11.06 -7.12 19.98
C GLY A 128 -11.36 -8.13 18.87
N ASP A 129 -11.54 -9.38 19.28
CA ASP A 129 -11.83 -10.50 18.38
C ASP A 129 -13.34 -10.75 18.18
N LYS A 130 -14.19 -9.83 18.64
CA LYS A 130 -15.66 -10.01 18.57
C LYS A 130 -16.22 -9.88 17.17
N VAL A 131 -15.59 -9.08 16.32
CA VAL A 131 -16.07 -8.77 14.95
C VAL A 131 -14.98 -9.04 13.94
N SER A 132 -15.38 -9.35 12.70
CA SER A 132 -14.45 -9.51 11.60
C SER A 132 -13.97 -8.15 11.09
N ILE A 133 -12.65 -8.01 10.87
CA ILE A 133 -12.05 -6.76 10.41
C ILE A 133 -11.31 -7.02 9.10
N PHE A 134 -11.65 -6.27 8.05
CA PHE A 134 -10.83 -6.15 6.87
C PHE A 134 -9.96 -4.90 7.00
N TYR A 135 -8.66 -5.12 7.20
CA TYR A 135 -7.65 -4.07 7.24
C TYR A 135 -7.08 -3.81 5.85
N GLN A 136 -7.36 -2.63 5.32
CA GLN A 136 -6.92 -2.21 4.00
C GLN A 136 -5.83 -1.14 4.13
N CYS A 137 -4.57 -1.55 4.14
CA CYS A 137 -3.45 -0.63 4.22
C CYS A 137 -2.85 -0.28 2.85
N LEU A 138 -3.00 -1.13 1.84
CA LEU A 138 -2.64 -0.84 0.46
C LEU A 138 -3.88 -0.41 -0.31
N SER A 139 -3.98 0.88 -0.56
CA SER A 139 -4.96 1.48 -1.45
C SER A 139 -4.35 1.61 -2.84
N SER A 140 -4.57 0.64 -3.70
CA SER A 140 -4.42 0.81 -5.14
C SER A 140 -5.82 0.84 -5.71
N LEU A 141 -6.19 1.93 -6.39
CA LEU A 141 -7.44 2.06 -7.15
C LEU A 141 -8.47 0.98 -6.77
N LEU A 142 -9.33 1.28 -5.82
CA LEU A 142 -10.38 0.37 -5.37
C LEU A 142 -10.99 -0.32 -6.60
N ASN A 143 -10.87 -1.63 -6.68
CA ASN A 143 -11.73 -2.38 -7.55
C ASN A 143 -13.16 -2.15 -7.03
N PRO A 144 -14.04 -1.40 -7.72
CA PRO A 144 -15.40 -1.17 -7.26
C PRO A 144 -16.22 -2.45 -7.15
N TYR A 145 -15.65 -3.58 -7.56
CA TYR A 145 -16.23 -4.90 -7.56
C TYR A 145 -15.53 -5.87 -6.58
N MET A 146 -14.82 -5.37 -5.57
CA MET A 146 -14.27 -6.25 -4.54
C MET A 146 -15.42 -6.96 -3.83
N SER A 147 -15.74 -8.16 -4.30
CA SER A 147 -16.66 -9.06 -3.61
C SER A 147 -15.93 -9.64 -2.40
N ILE A 148 -16.34 -9.25 -1.22
CA ILE A 148 -15.99 -9.95 0.02
C ILE A 148 -16.80 -11.26 -0.03
N SER A 149 -16.18 -12.31 -0.57
CA SER A 149 -16.77 -13.67 -0.57
C SER A 149 -16.29 -14.44 0.66
#